data_695ba141a9c3d89829c3d59fbb91a011
#
_entry.id   695ba141a9c3d89829c3d59fbb91a011
#
_cell.length_a   1.000
_cell.length_b   1.000
_cell.length_c   1.000
_cell.angle_alpha   90.00
_cell.angle_beta   90.00
_cell.angle_gamma   90.00
#
_symmetry.space_group_name_H-M   'P 1'
#
loop_
_entity.id
_entity.type
_entity.pdbx_description
1 polymer ?
#
loop_
_entity_poly.entity_id
_entity_poly.type
_entity_poly.pdbx_seq_one_letter_code
_entity_poly.pdbx_strand_id
1 'polypeptide(L)'
;RDAITGEIGVFAPVHQKIKRVPGARPTGGSLISFKPVAFQSYGKKNGENILMTEHTQFAYTTALNYLLMDPTHHLTFKNGSIVFWSDDPEMEPFAKEMIGGFSKPEEPMYQIMNRLLRGRMPRTSLPDRYYIAGLRGNAGRISVSFFYQDTLNGLMKRVSNHLLRMKMDS
;
A
#
# COMPACT_ATOMS: atom_id res chain seq x y z
N ARG A 1 10.48 -14.23 19.74
CA ARG A 1 9.68 -13.00 19.66
C ARG A 1 9.54 -12.58 18.23
N ASP A 2 8.39 -12.06 17.87
CA ASP A 2 8.11 -11.46 16.57
C ASP A 2 8.95 -10.19 16.35
N ALA A 3 9.57 -10.06 15.18
CA ALA A 3 10.44 -8.93 14.87
C ALA A 3 9.66 -7.61 14.65
N ILE A 4 8.35 -7.67 14.40
CA ILE A 4 7.50 -6.53 14.12
C ILE A 4 6.72 -6.11 15.36
N THR A 5 6.02 -7.06 16.00
CA THR A 5 5.12 -6.77 17.13
C THR A 5 5.78 -6.95 18.49
N GLY A 6 6.90 -7.67 18.56
CA GLY A 6 7.55 -8.05 19.82
C GLY A 6 6.84 -9.18 20.59
N GLU A 7 5.71 -9.67 20.11
CA GLU A 7 4.92 -10.72 20.74
C GLU A 7 5.62 -12.09 20.69
N ILE A 8 5.28 -12.95 21.62
CA ILE A 8 5.74 -14.34 21.63
C ILE A 8 4.70 -15.17 20.89
N GLY A 9 5.12 -15.90 19.85
CA GLY A 9 4.24 -16.75 19.07
C GLY A 9 5.00 -17.80 18.27
N VAL A 10 4.27 -18.62 17.53
CA VAL A 10 4.81 -19.65 16.64
C VAL A 10 5.47 -18.98 15.44
N PHE A 11 6.66 -19.38 15.11
CA PHE A 11 7.44 -18.87 13.98
C PHE A 11 6.86 -19.34 12.64
N ALA A 12 6.74 -18.42 11.67
CA ALA A 12 6.30 -18.69 10.31
C ALA A 12 7.50 -18.88 9.37
N PRO A 13 7.89 -20.12 9.03
CA PRO A 13 9.04 -20.37 8.15
C PRO A 13 8.76 -20.01 6.69
N VAL A 14 7.49 -20.00 6.29
CA VAL A 14 7.05 -19.69 4.93
C VAL A 14 5.85 -18.76 5.01
N HIS A 15 5.91 -17.63 4.27
CA HIS A 15 4.83 -16.68 4.24
C HIS A 15 3.84 -16.98 3.11
N GLN A 16 2.56 -16.68 3.35
CA GLN A 16 1.52 -16.81 2.36
C GLN A 16 1.76 -15.85 1.18
N LYS A 17 1.22 -16.23 0.02
CA LYS A 17 1.38 -15.45 -1.20
C LYS A 17 0.36 -14.33 -1.29
N ILE A 18 0.80 -13.22 -1.83
CA ILE A 18 -0.03 -12.09 -2.21
C ILE A 18 -0.40 -12.25 -3.68
N LYS A 19 -1.68 -12.17 -3.98
CA LYS A 19 -2.25 -12.39 -5.31
C LYS A 19 -2.58 -11.05 -5.99
N ARG A 20 -2.89 -11.09 -7.27
CA ARG A 20 -3.39 -9.95 -8.07
C ARG A 20 -2.42 -8.77 -8.24
N VAL A 21 -1.14 -8.97 -8.02
CA VAL A 21 -0.14 -7.95 -8.35
C VAL A 21 0.38 -8.20 -9.76
N PRO A 22 0.25 -7.25 -10.69
CA PRO A 22 0.78 -7.38 -12.04
C PRO A 22 2.29 -7.70 -12.07
N GLY A 23 2.69 -8.59 -12.97
CA GLY A 23 4.06 -9.10 -13.04
C GLY A 23 4.37 -10.25 -12.07
N ALA A 24 3.50 -10.52 -11.08
CA ALA A 24 3.59 -11.74 -10.28
C ALA A 24 2.93 -12.93 -11.00
N ARG A 25 3.26 -14.15 -10.56
CA ARG A 25 2.61 -15.37 -11.07
C ARG A 25 1.11 -15.36 -10.72
N PRO A 26 0.23 -16.02 -11.51
CA PRO A 26 -1.19 -16.14 -11.18
C PRO A 26 -1.46 -16.74 -9.80
N THR A 27 -0.58 -17.64 -9.34
CA THR A 27 -0.64 -18.22 -7.99
C THR A 27 -0.22 -17.26 -6.89
N GLY A 28 0.20 -16.06 -7.23
CA GLY A 28 0.73 -15.02 -6.34
C GLY A 28 2.24 -15.03 -6.21
N GLY A 29 2.75 -13.97 -5.60
CA GLY A 29 4.14 -13.77 -5.24
C GLY A 29 4.34 -13.64 -3.74
N SER A 30 5.55 -13.90 -3.26
CA SER A 30 5.93 -13.70 -1.86
C SER A 30 6.51 -12.31 -1.68
N LEU A 31 6.03 -11.56 -0.71
CA LEU A 31 6.62 -10.29 -0.31
C LEU A 31 7.92 -10.56 0.46
N ILE A 32 7.89 -11.52 1.36
CA ILE A 32 9.05 -12.00 2.10
C ILE A 32 9.38 -13.40 1.60
N SER A 33 10.60 -13.61 1.11
CA SER A 33 11.04 -14.85 0.49
C SER A 33 12.53 -15.07 0.76
N PHE A 34 12.90 -16.32 1.09
CA PHE A 34 14.25 -16.72 1.53
C PHE A 34 14.96 -17.69 0.57
N LYS A 35 14.41 -17.91 -0.62
CA LYS A 35 14.93 -18.89 -1.58
C LYS A 35 16.32 -18.62 -2.17
N PRO A 36 16.77 -17.37 -2.42
CA PRO A 36 18.12 -17.14 -2.91
C PRO A 36 19.17 -17.52 -1.87
N VAL A 37 20.25 -18.15 -2.35
CA VAL A 37 21.41 -18.54 -1.52
C VAL A 37 21.97 -17.36 -0.72
N ALA A 38 21.91 -16.14 -1.25
CA ALA A 38 22.33 -14.93 -0.55
C ALA A 38 21.55 -14.65 0.78
N PHE A 39 20.32 -15.14 0.90
CA PHE A 39 19.53 -15.02 2.14
C PHE A 39 19.77 -16.19 3.12
N GLN A 40 20.57 -17.18 2.73
CA GLN A 40 20.92 -18.34 3.57
C GLN A 40 22.29 -18.18 4.23
N SER A 41 22.84 -16.96 4.22
CA SER A 41 24.10 -16.63 4.88
C SER A 41 24.05 -17.01 6.38
N TYR A 42 25.18 -17.39 6.92
CA TYR A 42 25.34 -17.85 8.31
C TYR A 42 24.54 -19.11 8.68
N GLY A 43 24.26 -19.99 7.70
CA GLY A 43 23.59 -21.27 7.94
C GLY A 43 22.08 -21.16 8.23
N LYS A 44 21.50 -19.97 8.09
CA LYS A 44 20.06 -19.73 8.31
C LYS A 44 19.24 -20.31 7.17
N LYS A 45 18.13 -20.95 7.51
CA LYS A 45 17.20 -21.57 6.55
C LYS A 45 15.83 -20.92 6.66
N ASN A 46 15.13 -20.86 5.55
CA ASN A 46 13.70 -20.44 5.49
C ASN A 46 13.38 -19.20 6.31
N GLY A 47 13.03 -18.31 6.50
CA GLY A 47 12.59 -17.18 7.33
C GLY A 47 13.37 -16.91 8.63
N GLU A 48 14.39 -17.67 8.95
CA GLU A 48 15.17 -17.46 10.19
C GLU A 48 15.91 -16.12 10.23
N ASN A 49 16.00 -15.42 9.10
CA ASN A 49 16.56 -14.06 9.02
C ASN A 49 15.57 -12.98 9.49
N ILE A 50 14.27 -13.25 9.44
CA ILE A 50 13.23 -12.37 9.93
C ILE A 50 12.30 -13.22 10.79
N LEU A 51 12.47 -13.15 12.11
CA LEU A 51 11.63 -13.87 13.06
C LEU A 51 10.24 -13.23 13.08
N MET A 52 9.33 -13.74 12.25
CA MET A 52 7.95 -13.31 12.19
C MET A 52 7.03 -14.45 12.61
N THR A 53 6.03 -14.16 13.43
CA THR A 53 5.07 -15.16 13.87
C THR A 53 4.04 -15.47 12.79
N GLU A 54 3.37 -16.63 12.90
CA GLU A 54 2.27 -17.02 12.03
C GLU A 54 1.14 -15.97 12.08
N HIS A 55 0.87 -15.40 13.24
CA HIS A 55 -0.13 -14.36 13.42
C HIS A 55 0.22 -13.10 12.60
N THR A 56 1.42 -12.57 12.75
CA THR A 56 1.86 -11.38 12.00
C THR A 56 1.90 -11.65 10.50
N GLN A 57 2.40 -12.83 10.10
CA GLN A 57 2.43 -13.25 8.70
C GLN A 57 1.02 -13.33 8.11
N PHE A 58 0.09 -13.96 8.82
CA PHE A 58 -1.31 -14.07 8.40
C PHE A 58 -1.97 -12.69 8.31
N ALA A 59 -1.76 -11.82 9.29
CA ALA A 59 -2.36 -10.49 9.35
C ALA A 59 -1.98 -9.65 8.11
N TYR A 60 -0.68 -9.48 7.82
CA TYR A 60 -0.28 -8.63 6.69
C TYR A 60 -0.63 -9.22 5.32
N THR A 61 -0.53 -10.55 5.16
CA THR A 61 -0.87 -11.18 3.88
C THR A 61 -2.37 -11.15 3.60
N THR A 62 -3.19 -11.32 4.64
CA THR A 62 -4.65 -11.21 4.54
C THR A 62 -5.06 -9.77 4.23
N ALA A 63 -4.50 -8.79 4.94
CA ALA A 63 -4.78 -7.38 4.68
C ALA A 63 -4.42 -6.97 3.25
N LEU A 64 -3.22 -7.30 2.77
CA LEU A 64 -2.82 -6.98 1.39
C LEU A 64 -3.67 -7.69 0.34
N ASN A 65 -4.02 -8.96 0.55
CA ASN A 65 -4.90 -9.68 -0.36
C ASN A 65 -6.31 -9.09 -0.37
N TYR A 66 -6.82 -8.63 0.77
CA TYR A 66 -8.10 -7.92 0.87
C TYR A 66 -8.06 -6.61 0.09
N LEU A 67 -7.07 -5.74 0.34
CA LEU A 67 -6.90 -4.47 -0.37
C LEU A 67 -6.78 -4.66 -1.89
N LEU A 68 -6.09 -5.70 -2.34
CA LEU A 68 -5.94 -6.04 -3.76
C LEU A 68 -7.17 -6.71 -4.38
N MET A 69 -8.11 -7.18 -3.57
CA MET A 69 -9.38 -7.74 -4.02
C MET A 69 -10.46 -6.67 -4.15
N ASP A 70 -10.48 -5.72 -3.24
CA ASP A 70 -11.47 -4.66 -3.21
C ASP A 70 -11.10 -3.54 -4.17
N PRO A 71 -11.91 -3.28 -5.22
CA PRO A 71 -11.61 -2.23 -6.19
C PRO A 71 -11.64 -0.82 -5.60
N THR A 72 -12.12 -0.64 -4.37
CA THR A 72 -12.11 0.66 -3.68
C THR A 72 -10.76 0.98 -3.04
N HIS A 73 -9.90 -0.01 -2.83
CA HIS A 73 -8.64 0.11 -2.10
C HIS A 73 -7.39 -0.01 -2.96
N HIS A 74 -7.52 -0.22 -4.28
CA HIS A 74 -6.35 -0.33 -5.14
C HIS A 74 -6.55 0.26 -6.53
N LEU A 75 -5.43 0.60 -7.15
CA LEU A 75 -5.29 0.91 -8.57
C LEU A 75 -4.28 -0.03 -9.19
N THR A 76 -4.63 -0.61 -10.34
CA THR A 76 -3.76 -1.52 -11.08
C THR A 76 -3.17 -0.85 -12.30
N PHE A 77 -1.86 -0.99 -12.48
CA PHE A 77 -1.09 -0.49 -13.60
C PHE A 77 -0.43 -1.66 -14.33
N LYS A 78 0.13 -1.40 -15.51
CA LYS A 78 0.83 -2.42 -16.30
C LYS A 78 1.92 -3.16 -15.51
N ASN A 79 2.64 -2.45 -14.64
CA ASN A 79 3.84 -2.94 -13.96
C ASN A 79 3.68 -3.10 -12.44
N GLY A 80 2.48 -3.00 -11.89
CA GLY A 80 2.25 -3.12 -10.45
C GLY A 80 0.88 -2.63 -10.02
N SER A 81 0.68 -2.56 -8.73
CA SER A 81 -0.54 -2.02 -8.12
C SER A 81 -0.18 -1.04 -7.01
N ILE A 82 -1.02 -0.04 -6.83
CA ILE A 82 -1.00 0.83 -5.67
C ILE A 82 -2.16 0.42 -4.79
N VAL A 83 -1.88 0.12 -3.53
CA VAL A 83 -2.90 -0.11 -2.50
C VAL A 83 -2.91 1.06 -1.53
N PHE A 84 -4.09 1.38 -1.02
CA PHE A 84 -4.26 2.48 -0.07
C PHE A 84 -5.34 2.16 0.94
N TRP A 85 -5.17 2.69 2.15
CA TRP A 85 -6.10 2.55 3.26
C TRP A 85 -5.95 3.71 4.23
N SER A 86 -6.93 3.86 5.12
CA SER A 86 -6.94 4.86 6.19
C SER A 86 -7.24 4.21 7.53
N ASP A 87 -6.85 4.86 8.62
CA ASP A 87 -7.28 4.48 9.97
C ASP A 87 -8.76 4.83 10.20
N ASP A 88 -9.33 5.74 9.37
CA ASP A 88 -10.74 6.11 9.39
C ASP A 88 -11.47 5.58 8.14
N PRO A 89 -12.44 4.68 8.29
CA PRO A 89 -13.22 4.15 7.17
C PRO A 89 -14.00 5.22 6.38
N GLU A 90 -14.40 6.31 7.02
CA GLU A 90 -15.11 7.41 6.34
C GLU A 90 -14.23 8.17 5.34
N MET A 91 -12.91 8.06 5.49
CA MET A 91 -11.93 8.70 4.62
C MET A 91 -11.53 7.87 3.39
N GLU A 92 -11.87 6.58 3.36
CA GLU A 92 -11.51 5.68 2.26
C GLU A 92 -12.05 6.12 0.89
N PRO A 93 -13.32 6.58 0.75
CA PRO A 93 -13.83 7.06 -0.53
C PRO A 93 -13.05 8.26 -1.09
N PHE A 94 -12.53 9.13 -0.22
CA PHE A 94 -11.75 10.30 -0.64
C PHE A 94 -10.40 9.92 -1.24
N ALA A 95 -9.78 8.87 -0.75
CA ALA A 95 -8.53 8.38 -1.30
C ALA A 95 -8.66 7.91 -2.71
N LYS A 96 -9.67 7.11 -2.97
CA LYS A 96 -9.93 6.60 -4.30
C LYS A 96 -10.12 7.74 -5.30
N GLU A 97 -10.91 8.75 -4.94
CA GLU A 97 -11.10 9.91 -5.80
C GLU A 97 -9.79 10.67 -6.03
N MET A 98 -8.99 10.88 -4.99
CA MET A 98 -7.72 11.58 -5.11
C MET A 98 -6.69 10.81 -5.95
N ILE A 99 -6.50 9.54 -5.66
CA ILE A 99 -5.52 8.71 -6.37
C ILE A 99 -6.02 8.37 -7.78
N GLY A 100 -7.33 8.13 -7.94
CA GLY A 100 -7.97 7.88 -9.23
C GLY A 100 -7.95 9.07 -10.17
N GLY A 101 -7.99 10.30 -9.66
CA GLY A 101 -7.84 11.53 -10.43
C GLY A 101 -6.49 11.65 -11.14
N PHE A 102 -5.44 11.03 -10.63
CA PHE A 102 -4.15 10.92 -11.32
C PHE A 102 -4.18 9.99 -12.54
N SER A 103 -5.15 9.08 -12.61
CA SER A 103 -5.29 8.11 -13.71
C SER A 103 -6.16 8.61 -14.85
N LYS A 104 -6.90 9.71 -14.66
CA LYS A 104 -7.78 10.33 -15.66
C LYS A 104 -7.34 11.78 -15.90
N PRO A 105 -6.57 12.06 -16.94
CA PRO A 105 -6.09 13.42 -17.24
C PRO A 105 -7.22 14.42 -17.60
N GLU A 106 -8.43 13.94 -17.85
CA GLU A 106 -9.54 14.75 -18.36
C GLU A 106 -10.46 15.36 -17.28
N GLU A 107 -10.43 14.89 -16.03
CA GLU A 107 -11.14 15.57 -14.95
C GLU A 107 -10.16 16.48 -14.22
N PRO A 108 -10.37 17.81 -14.25
CA PRO A 108 -9.46 18.70 -13.54
C PRO A 108 -9.50 18.38 -12.05
N MET A 109 -8.39 17.91 -11.50
CA MET A 109 -8.17 17.70 -10.07
C MET A 109 -8.67 18.87 -9.21
N TYR A 110 -8.72 20.06 -9.80
CA TYR A 110 -9.32 21.27 -9.26
C TYR A 110 -10.81 21.12 -8.91
N GLN A 111 -11.59 20.33 -9.68
CA GLN A 111 -13.01 20.10 -9.36
C GLN A 111 -13.16 19.15 -8.17
N ILE A 112 -12.31 18.13 -8.09
CA ILE A 112 -12.27 17.19 -6.95
C ILE A 112 -11.86 17.96 -5.69
N MET A 113 -10.81 18.75 -5.75
CA MET A 113 -10.38 19.61 -4.64
C MET A 113 -11.44 20.63 -4.23
N ASN A 114 -12.13 21.26 -5.17
CA ASN A 114 -13.21 22.20 -4.85
C ASN A 114 -14.42 21.52 -4.20
N ARG A 115 -14.75 20.27 -4.55
CA ARG A 115 -15.79 19.50 -3.86
C ARG A 115 -15.36 19.17 -2.43
N LEU A 116 -14.09 18.81 -2.21
CA LEU A 116 -13.51 18.55 -0.90
C LEU A 116 -13.43 19.83 -0.04
N LEU A 117 -13.03 20.95 -0.63
CA LEU A 117 -12.91 22.24 0.06
C LEU A 117 -14.28 22.90 0.35
N ARG A 118 -15.34 22.60 -0.41
CA ARG A 118 -16.67 23.20 -0.26
C ARG A 118 -17.57 22.56 0.81
N GLY A 119 -17.02 21.83 1.78
CA GLY A 119 -17.74 21.53 3.01
C GLY A 119 -18.19 20.09 3.22
N ARG A 120 -17.58 19.12 2.59
CA ARG A 120 -17.75 17.69 2.91
C ARG A 120 -16.55 17.11 3.64
N MET A 121 -15.78 17.90 4.35
CA MET A 121 -14.77 17.37 5.24
C MET A 121 -15.45 16.89 6.52
N PRO A 122 -15.31 15.60 6.89
CA PRO A 122 -15.65 15.18 8.24
C PRO A 122 -14.80 15.98 9.22
N ARG A 123 -15.45 16.60 10.20
CA ARG A 123 -14.75 17.28 11.29
C ARG A 123 -14.26 16.22 12.26
N THR A 124 -13.16 15.57 11.97
CA THR A 124 -12.51 14.67 12.91
C THR A 124 -11.34 15.40 13.59
N SER A 125 -11.35 15.38 14.91
CA SER A 125 -10.35 15.99 15.79
C SER A 125 -9.05 15.17 15.90
N LEU A 126 -8.95 14.04 15.19
CA LEU A 126 -7.79 13.15 15.19
C LEU A 126 -7.04 13.27 13.84
N PRO A 127 -5.71 13.17 13.83
CA PRO A 127 -4.95 13.15 12.59
C PRO A 127 -5.22 11.84 11.86
N ASP A 128 -6.18 11.86 10.94
CA ASP A 128 -6.50 10.72 10.08
C ASP A 128 -5.30 10.38 9.24
N ARG A 129 -4.70 9.23 9.52
CA ARG A 129 -3.53 8.75 8.80
C ARG A 129 -3.95 8.03 7.55
N TYR A 130 -3.26 8.36 6.50
CA TYR A 130 -3.39 7.78 5.18
C TYR A 130 -2.15 6.98 4.83
N TYR A 131 -2.35 5.80 4.29
CA TYR A 131 -1.26 4.91 3.90
C TYR A 131 -1.41 4.55 2.43
N ILE A 132 -0.31 4.63 1.69
CA ILE A 132 -0.24 4.27 0.28
C ILE A 132 0.99 3.40 0.07
N ALA A 133 0.83 2.24 -0.55
CA ALA A 133 1.94 1.35 -0.87
C ALA A 133 1.91 0.95 -2.34
N GLY A 134 3.04 1.12 -3.01
CA GLY A 134 3.24 0.63 -4.37
C GLY A 134 3.82 -0.77 -4.35
N LEU A 135 3.14 -1.71 -5.02
CA LEU A 135 3.54 -3.11 -5.12
C LEU A 135 3.92 -3.45 -6.55
N ARG A 136 5.05 -4.08 -6.75
CA ARG A 136 5.52 -4.57 -8.06
C ARG A 136 5.75 -6.07 -8.01
N GLY A 137 5.15 -6.79 -8.95
CA GLY A 137 5.38 -8.21 -9.13
C GLY A 137 6.58 -8.50 -10.03
N ASN A 138 7.33 -9.53 -9.69
CA ASN A 138 8.37 -10.11 -10.52
C ASN A 138 8.34 -11.64 -10.33
N ALA A 139 7.65 -12.33 -11.25
CA ALA A 139 7.44 -13.78 -11.20
C ALA A 139 6.92 -14.25 -9.83
N GLY A 140 7.71 -14.96 -9.05
CA GLY A 140 7.32 -15.49 -7.74
C GLY A 140 7.49 -14.53 -6.56
N ARG A 141 7.84 -13.26 -6.81
CA ARG A 141 8.14 -12.25 -5.79
C ARG A 141 7.34 -10.98 -5.97
N ILE A 142 7.13 -10.28 -4.87
CA ILE A 142 6.57 -8.94 -4.83
C ILE A 142 7.52 -8.06 -4.05
N SER A 143 7.75 -6.86 -4.54
CA SER A 143 8.51 -5.82 -3.86
C SER A 143 7.61 -4.63 -3.57
N VAL A 144 7.88 -3.95 -2.45
CA VAL A 144 7.33 -2.63 -2.17
C VAL A 144 8.20 -1.61 -2.91
N SER A 145 7.61 -0.91 -3.88
CA SER A 145 8.31 0.12 -4.65
C SER A 145 8.41 1.42 -3.88
N PHE A 146 7.36 1.74 -3.12
CA PHE A 146 7.32 2.87 -2.21
C PHE A 146 6.27 2.62 -1.12
N PHE A 147 6.45 3.26 0.01
CA PHE A 147 5.47 3.33 1.10
C PHE A 147 5.35 4.78 1.55
N TYR A 148 4.13 5.24 1.69
CA TYR A 148 3.83 6.60 2.05
C TYR A 148 2.79 6.63 3.16
N GLN A 149 3.05 7.46 4.16
CA GLN A 149 2.14 7.70 5.27
C GLN A 149 2.04 9.21 5.46
N ASP A 150 0.81 9.73 5.49
CA ASP A 150 0.56 11.14 5.77
C ASP A 150 -0.84 11.33 6.37
N THR A 151 -1.14 12.55 6.78
CA THR A 151 -2.51 12.98 7.05
C THR A 151 -3.19 13.38 5.75
N LEU A 152 -4.52 13.32 5.71
CA LEU A 152 -5.28 13.79 4.53
C LEU A 152 -4.93 15.23 4.18
N ASN A 153 -4.80 16.11 5.17
CA ASN A 153 -4.39 17.51 4.97
C ASN A 153 -2.99 17.63 4.35
N GLY A 154 -2.04 16.78 4.77
CA GLY A 154 -0.70 16.72 4.22
C GLY A 154 -0.70 16.29 2.76
N LEU A 155 -1.47 15.25 2.44
CA LEU A 155 -1.65 14.76 1.08
C LEU A 155 -2.28 15.83 0.18
N MET A 156 -3.35 16.49 0.63
CA MET A 156 -4.01 17.58 -0.11
C MET A 156 -3.06 18.75 -0.40
N LYS A 157 -2.25 19.17 0.58
CA LYS A 157 -1.24 20.23 0.38
C LYS A 157 -0.23 19.89 -0.71
N ARG A 158 0.25 18.64 -0.73
CA ARG A 158 1.25 18.19 -1.73
C ARG A 158 0.65 18.13 -3.12
N VAL A 159 -0.56 17.58 -3.24
CA VAL A 159 -1.31 17.56 -4.50
C VAL A 159 -1.55 18.98 -5.02
N SER A 160 -2.01 19.90 -4.17
CA SER A 160 -2.19 21.32 -4.52
C SER A 160 -0.89 21.96 -5.01
N ASN A 161 0.19 21.76 -4.29
CA ASN A 161 1.49 22.33 -4.65
C ASN A 161 2.02 21.74 -5.98
N HIS A 162 1.80 20.46 -6.24
CA HIS A 162 2.19 19.84 -7.50
C HIS A 162 1.41 20.43 -8.68
N LEU A 163 0.11 20.58 -8.54
CA LEU A 163 -0.75 21.19 -9.56
C LEU A 163 -0.42 22.66 -9.84
N LEU A 164 -0.09 23.44 -8.80
CA LEU A 164 0.35 24.81 -8.96
C LEU A 164 1.66 24.90 -9.75
N ARG A 165 2.61 24.01 -9.49
CA ARG A 165 3.87 23.94 -10.24
C ARG A 165 3.65 23.60 -11.72
N MET A 166 2.79 22.59 -12.00
CA MET A 166 2.48 22.24 -13.40
C MET A 166 1.80 23.37 -14.18
N LYS A 167 1.04 24.26 -13.50
CA LYS A 167 0.44 25.44 -14.14
C LYS A 167 1.42 26.58 -14.41
N MET A 168 2.55 26.61 -13.70
CA MET A 168 3.56 27.66 -13.93
C MET A 168 4.53 27.29 -15.06
N ASP A 169 4.60 26.00 -15.42
CA ASP A 169 5.48 25.48 -16.48
C ASP A 169 4.74 25.34 -17.83
N SER A 170 3.47 25.77 -17.91
CA SER A 170 2.61 25.75 -19.12
C SER A 170 2.35 27.17 -19.62
#